data_bb492047e7ae01cca70b32ec026e2539
#
_entry.id   bb492047e7ae01cca70b32ec026e2539
#
_cell.length_a   1.000
_cell.length_b   1.000
_cell.length_c   1.000
_cell.angle_alpha   90.00
_cell.angle_beta   90.00
_cell.angle_gamma   90.00
#
_symmetry.space_group_name_H-M   'P 1'
#
loop_
_entity.id
_entity.type
_entity.pdbx_description
1 polymer ?
#
loop_
_entity_poly.entity_id
_entity_poly.type
_entity_poly.pdbx_seq_one_letter_code
_entity_poly.pdbx_strand_id
1 'polypeptide(L)'
;MKHSIIFFFFLLILNCNPDPSSGFKVEIKSSGNKILIDDEISINIISPNNKIIDSIKYYLNGGLVSSEVKLVDYKVGENNVDVKIFSNNETISINKKFDVYSNIEPEIMTYKIISEYKHDKNAYTQGLE
;
A
#
# COMPACT_ATOMS: atom_id res chain seq x y z
N MET A 1 47.03 -12.04 -24.13
CA MET A 1 46.56 -11.43 -22.89
C MET A 1 45.28 -10.58 -23.02
N LYS A 2 44.83 -10.17 -24.22
CA LYS A 2 43.60 -9.37 -24.41
C LYS A 2 42.28 -10.16 -24.29
N HIS A 3 42.29 -11.45 -24.50
CA HIS A 3 41.07 -12.28 -24.46
C HIS A 3 40.71 -12.76 -23.03
N SER A 4 41.65 -12.74 -22.09
CA SER A 4 41.39 -13.18 -20.69
C SER A 4 40.57 -12.17 -19.88
N ILE A 5 40.66 -10.87 -20.23
CA ILE A 5 39.92 -9.79 -19.55
C ILE A 5 38.45 -9.81 -19.95
N ILE A 6 38.13 -10.14 -21.20
CA ILE A 6 36.75 -10.21 -21.70
C ILE A 6 35.97 -11.39 -21.07
N PHE A 7 36.65 -12.51 -20.85
CA PHE A 7 36.03 -13.68 -20.20
C PHE A 7 35.72 -13.45 -18.72
N PHE A 8 36.56 -12.66 -18.03
CA PHE A 8 36.32 -12.33 -16.61
C PHE A 8 35.17 -11.33 -16.43
N PHE A 9 34.95 -10.43 -17.38
CA PHE A 9 33.84 -9.48 -17.34
C PHE A 9 32.49 -10.12 -17.59
N PHE A 10 32.43 -11.22 -18.37
CA PHE A 10 31.19 -11.95 -18.64
C PHE A 10 30.69 -12.77 -17.44
N LEU A 11 31.56 -13.14 -16.50
CA LEU A 11 31.22 -13.89 -15.29
C LEU A 11 30.53 -13.02 -14.21
N LEU A 12 30.61 -11.68 -14.31
CA LEU A 12 30.02 -10.77 -13.30
C LEU A 12 28.52 -10.50 -13.50
N ILE A 13 27.94 -10.89 -14.61
CA ILE A 13 26.50 -10.61 -14.92
C ILE A 13 25.56 -11.76 -14.57
N LEU A 14 26.04 -12.86 -13.98
CA LEU A 14 25.22 -14.03 -13.65
C LEU A 14 24.63 -14.02 -12.21
N ASN A 15 24.86 -12.95 -11.43
CA ASN A 15 24.29 -12.82 -10.09
C ASN A 15 22.92 -12.11 -10.09
N CYS A 16 22.00 -12.55 -10.93
CA CYS A 16 20.59 -12.19 -10.77
C CYS A 16 19.95 -13.23 -9.85
N ASN A 17 20.04 -13.03 -8.51
CA ASN A 17 19.19 -13.76 -7.59
C ASN A 17 17.74 -13.33 -7.84
N PRO A 18 16.85 -14.21 -8.29
CA PRO A 18 15.43 -13.85 -8.41
C PRO A 18 14.93 -13.49 -7.02
N ASP A 19 14.26 -12.33 -6.95
CA ASP A 19 13.59 -11.87 -5.73
C ASP A 19 12.63 -13.00 -5.26
N PRO A 20 12.78 -13.55 -4.05
CA PRO A 20 11.91 -14.62 -3.54
C PRO A 20 10.43 -14.19 -3.46
N SER A 21 10.15 -12.88 -3.42
CA SER A 21 8.79 -12.34 -3.53
C SER A 21 8.24 -12.42 -4.96
N SER A 22 9.09 -12.69 -5.97
CA SER A 22 8.70 -12.70 -7.36
C SER A 22 7.59 -13.72 -7.62
N GLY A 23 6.40 -13.19 -7.90
CA GLY A 23 5.23 -13.96 -8.27
C GLY A 23 4.13 -14.06 -7.21
N PHE A 24 4.39 -13.88 -5.92
CA PHE A 24 3.31 -13.72 -4.93
C PHE A 24 2.66 -12.35 -5.07
N LYS A 25 1.33 -12.29 -5.02
CA LYS A 25 0.57 -11.04 -5.05
C LYS A 25 -0.38 -10.99 -3.87
N VAL A 26 -0.51 -9.80 -3.29
CA VAL A 26 -1.49 -9.50 -2.24
C VAL A 26 -2.64 -8.73 -2.87
N GLU A 27 -3.85 -9.23 -2.71
CA GLU A 27 -5.09 -8.53 -3.08
C GLU A 27 -5.91 -8.22 -1.83
N ILE A 28 -6.37 -6.97 -1.72
CA ILE A 28 -7.27 -6.52 -0.68
C ILE A 28 -8.62 -6.28 -1.33
N LYS A 29 -9.67 -6.91 -0.81
CA LYS A 29 -11.03 -6.80 -1.32
C LYS A 29 -11.97 -6.35 -0.21
N SER A 30 -12.93 -5.52 -0.56
CA SER A 30 -14.10 -5.18 0.25
C SER A 30 -15.38 -5.43 -0.55
N SER A 31 -16.52 -5.24 0.05
CA SER A 31 -17.82 -5.39 -0.61
C SER A 31 -18.12 -4.34 -1.67
N GLY A 32 -17.42 -3.20 -1.63
CA GLY A 32 -17.63 -2.06 -2.52
C GLY A 32 -16.44 -1.74 -3.43
N ASN A 33 -16.62 -0.72 -4.28
CA ASN A 33 -15.57 -0.20 -5.14
C ASN A 33 -14.53 0.66 -4.38
N LYS A 34 -14.88 1.10 -3.17
CA LYS A 34 -14.02 1.83 -2.23
C LYS A 34 -14.08 1.13 -0.90
N ILE A 35 -12.98 1.16 -0.17
CA ILE A 35 -12.90 0.64 1.18
C ILE A 35 -13.29 1.78 2.13
N LEU A 36 -14.39 1.63 2.86
CA LEU A 36 -14.86 2.62 3.83
C LEU A 36 -14.42 2.24 5.25
N ILE A 37 -14.46 3.23 6.15
CA ILE A 37 -14.37 2.95 7.58
C ILE A 37 -15.51 2.01 7.99
N ASP A 38 -15.26 1.09 8.92
CA ASP A 38 -16.16 0.01 9.36
C ASP A 38 -16.42 -1.11 8.34
N ASP A 39 -15.88 -1.03 7.12
CA ASP A 39 -15.95 -2.15 6.18
C ASP A 39 -15.19 -3.37 6.70
N GLU A 40 -15.61 -4.53 6.24
CA GLU A 40 -14.85 -5.77 6.34
C GLU A 40 -14.02 -5.95 5.07
N ILE A 41 -12.72 -6.16 5.23
CA ILE A 41 -11.80 -6.44 4.13
C ILE A 41 -11.29 -7.87 4.21
N SER A 42 -11.04 -8.48 3.05
CA SER A 42 -10.34 -9.75 2.92
C SER A 42 -8.98 -9.55 2.25
N ILE A 43 -7.93 -10.11 2.86
CA ILE A 43 -6.56 -10.08 2.38
C ILE A 43 -6.24 -11.43 1.75
N ASN A 44 -6.15 -11.45 0.42
CA ASN A 44 -5.93 -12.67 -0.36
C ASN A 44 -4.51 -12.73 -0.90
N ILE A 45 -3.94 -13.94 -0.90
CA ILE A 45 -2.62 -14.20 -1.47
C ILE A 45 -2.77 -15.04 -2.73
N ILE A 46 -2.23 -14.52 -3.83
CA ILE A 46 -2.09 -15.27 -5.08
C ILE A 46 -0.69 -15.85 -5.10
N SER A 47 -0.60 -17.19 -5.08
CA SER A 47 0.67 -17.91 -5.17
C SER A 47 1.05 -18.17 -6.63
N PRO A 48 2.29 -17.94 -7.02
CA PRO A 48 2.78 -18.32 -8.34
C PRO A 48 2.99 -19.83 -8.43
N ASN A 49 2.59 -20.43 -9.54
CA ASN A 49 2.94 -21.82 -9.90
C ASN A 49 2.71 -22.86 -8.79
N ASN A 50 1.63 -22.72 -8.02
CA ASN A 50 1.29 -23.64 -6.92
C ASN A 50 2.42 -23.86 -5.90
N LYS A 51 3.22 -22.84 -5.58
CA LYS A 51 4.19 -22.93 -4.49
C LYS A 51 3.47 -23.31 -3.20
N ILE A 52 4.05 -24.27 -2.47
CA ILE A 52 3.51 -24.72 -1.19
C ILE A 52 3.70 -23.62 -0.16
N ILE A 53 2.63 -23.23 0.50
CA ILE A 53 2.63 -22.26 1.59
C ILE A 53 2.44 -23.02 2.89
N ASP A 54 3.41 -22.91 3.82
CA ASP A 54 3.34 -23.54 5.13
C ASP A 54 2.44 -22.76 6.09
N SER A 55 2.60 -21.42 6.12
CA SER A 55 1.77 -20.53 6.92
C SER A 55 1.84 -19.09 6.42
N ILE A 56 0.86 -18.28 6.83
CA ILE A 56 0.80 -16.85 6.50
C ILE A 56 0.50 -16.06 7.77
N LYS A 57 1.15 -14.91 7.95
CA LYS A 57 0.81 -13.92 8.99
C LYS A 57 0.50 -12.58 8.34
N TYR A 58 -0.59 -11.98 8.77
CA TYR A 58 -1.07 -10.69 8.27
C TYR A 58 -0.89 -9.63 9.35
N TYR A 59 -0.43 -8.47 8.96
CA TYR A 59 -0.29 -7.31 9.85
C TYR A 59 -0.94 -6.11 9.17
N LEU A 60 -1.80 -5.41 9.91
CA LEU A 60 -2.41 -4.16 9.46
C LEU A 60 -1.89 -3.03 10.35
N ASN A 61 -1.19 -2.06 9.73
CA ASN A 61 -0.48 -0.97 10.43
C ASN A 61 0.42 -1.47 11.58
N GLY A 62 1.06 -2.63 11.39
CA GLY A 62 1.94 -3.28 12.38
C GLY A 62 1.24 -4.17 13.40
N GLY A 63 -0.09 -4.13 13.51
CA GLY A 63 -0.88 -5.03 14.36
C GLY A 63 -1.17 -6.37 13.67
N LEU A 64 -1.01 -7.49 14.39
CA LEU A 64 -1.34 -8.83 13.88
C LEU A 64 -2.86 -8.95 13.71
N VAL A 65 -3.29 -9.38 12.52
CA VAL A 65 -4.71 -9.54 12.16
C VAL A 65 -4.95 -10.89 11.48
N SER A 66 -6.23 -11.24 11.27
CA SER A 66 -6.64 -12.37 10.41
C SER A 66 -6.65 -11.97 8.92
N SER A 67 -6.87 -12.94 8.03
CA SER A 67 -7.09 -12.68 6.60
C SER A 67 -8.37 -11.89 6.32
N GLU A 68 -9.33 -11.94 7.24
CA GLU A 68 -10.55 -11.14 7.23
C GLU A 68 -10.52 -10.22 8.44
N VAL A 69 -10.69 -8.92 8.24
CA VAL A 69 -10.60 -7.91 9.29
C VAL A 69 -11.62 -6.80 9.05
N LYS A 70 -12.36 -6.45 10.11
CA LYS A 70 -13.25 -5.31 10.11
C LYS A 70 -12.45 -4.05 10.50
N LEU A 71 -12.63 -2.98 9.72
CA LEU A 71 -11.87 -1.73 9.87
C LEU A 71 -12.48 -0.80 10.95
N VAL A 72 -12.70 -1.33 12.15
CA VAL A 72 -13.16 -0.56 13.31
C VAL A 72 -11.97 0.15 13.94
N ASP A 73 -12.11 1.45 14.21
CA ASP A 73 -11.07 2.31 14.80
C ASP A 73 -9.80 2.49 13.94
N TYR A 74 -9.84 2.12 12.66
CA TYR A 74 -8.77 2.43 11.74
C TYR A 74 -8.89 3.86 11.22
N LYS A 75 -7.75 4.47 10.89
CA LYS A 75 -7.73 5.83 10.38
C LYS A 75 -8.18 5.90 8.91
N VAL A 76 -8.88 6.95 8.56
CA VAL A 76 -9.13 7.35 7.18
C VAL A 76 -7.80 7.75 6.51
N GLY A 77 -7.66 7.46 5.21
CA GLY A 77 -6.46 7.68 4.42
C GLY A 77 -5.62 6.41 4.26
N GLU A 78 -4.33 6.59 4.02
CA GLU A 78 -3.41 5.49 3.72
C GLU A 78 -3.21 4.56 4.92
N ASN A 79 -3.43 3.28 4.67
CA ASN A 79 -3.17 2.17 5.58
C ASN A 79 -2.24 1.15 4.91
N ASN A 80 -1.57 0.32 5.70
CA ASN A 80 -0.54 -0.59 5.24
C ASN A 80 -0.81 -2.02 5.71
N VAL A 81 -0.79 -2.97 4.77
CA VAL A 81 -0.82 -4.41 5.04
C VAL A 81 0.56 -5.00 4.78
N ASP A 82 1.14 -5.62 5.79
CA ASP A 82 2.34 -6.45 5.66
C ASP A 82 1.95 -7.91 5.76
N VAL A 83 2.31 -8.70 4.76
CA VAL A 83 2.06 -10.14 4.73
C VAL A 83 3.39 -10.88 4.80
N LYS A 84 3.52 -11.77 5.79
CA LYS A 84 4.64 -12.70 5.90
C LYS A 84 4.20 -14.10 5.51
N ILE A 85 4.76 -14.62 4.42
CA ILE A 85 4.49 -15.94 3.87
C ILE A 85 5.68 -16.84 4.23
N PHE A 86 5.41 -17.95 4.87
CA PHE A 86 6.40 -18.98 5.17
C PHE A 86 6.23 -20.11 4.16
N SER A 87 7.30 -20.46 3.46
CA SER A 87 7.31 -21.45 2.38
C SER A 87 8.68 -22.07 2.28
N ASN A 88 8.79 -23.41 2.40
CA ASN A 88 10.05 -24.15 2.24
C ASN A 88 11.23 -23.58 3.04
N ASN A 89 11.07 -23.28 4.33
CA ASN A 89 12.05 -22.63 5.20
C ASN A 89 12.46 -21.18 4.79
N GLU A 90 11.79 -20.60 3.84
CA GLU A 90 11.96 -19.19 3.46
C GLU A 90 10.84 -18.34 4.04
N THR A 91 11.14 -17.09 4.34
CA THR A 91 10.15 -16.08 4.72
C THR A 91 10.11 -15.00 3.67
N ILE A 92 8.94 -14.83 3.05
CA ILE A 92 8.68 -13.81 2.04
C ILE A 92 7.81 -12.73 2.68
N SER A 93 8.23 -11.47 2.58
CA SER A 93 7.49 -10.33 3.10
C SER A 93 6.98 -9.48 1.95
N ILE A 94 5.69 -9.17 1.95
CA ILE A 94 5.04 -8.33 0.94
C ILE A 94 4.31 -7.21 1.67
N ASN A 95 4.57 -5.98 1.22
CA ASN A 95 3.90 -4.78 1.70
C ASN A 95 2.89 -4.31 0.66
N LYS A 96 1.68 -3.94 1.10
CA LYS A 96 0.62 -3.40 0.26
C LYS A 96 -0.06 -2.24 0.96
N LYS A 97 -0.08 -1.08 0.30
CA LYS A 97 -0.81 0.11 0.74
C LYS A 97 -2.21 0.14 0.14
N PHE A 98 -3.15 0.70 0.88
CA PHE A 98 -4.51 0.95 0.43
C PHE A 98 -5.12 2.13 1.20
N ASP A 99 -6.11 2.77 0.60
CA ASP A 99 -6.80 3.91 1.19
C ASP A 99 -8.14 3.50 1.78
N VAL A 100 -8.39 3.97 3.00
CA VAL A 100 -9.69 3.88 3.67
C VAL A 100 -10.37 5.24 3.59
N TYR A 101 -11.61 5.27 3.14
CA TYR A 101 -12.41 6.48 2.99
C TYR A 101 -13.39 6.63 4.14
N SER A 102 -13.77 7.87 4.42
CA SER A 102 -14.86 8.18 5.36
C SER A 102 -16.19 7.69 4.80
N ASN A 103 -17.03 7.14 5.66
CA ASN A 103 -18.44 6.85 5.39
C ASN A 103 -19.36 8.02 5.80
N ILE A 104 -18.76 9.10 6.33
CA ILE A 104 -19.51 10.30 6.74
C ILE A 104 -19.59 11.25 5.55
N GLU A 105 -20.81 11.62 5.16
CA GLU A 105 -21.03 12.66 4.16
C GLU A 105 -20.73 14.04 4.77
N PRO A 106 -19.86 14.86 4.14
CA PRO A 106 -19.52 16.16 4.69
C PRO A 106 -20.72 17.11 4.62
N GLU A 107 -20.96 17.84 5.69
CA GLU A 107 -21.95 18.93 5.69
C GLU A 107 -21.47 20.10 4.85
N ILE A 108 -22.35 20.61 4.00
CA ILE A 108 -22.07 21.82 3.21
C ILE A 108 -22.21 23.02 4.13
N MET A 109 -21.07 23.66 4.43
CA MET A 109 -21.10 24.92 5.18
C MET A 109 -21.59 26.06 4.28
N THR A 110 -22.54 26.83 4.79
CA THR A 110 -23.00 28.05 4.16
C THR A 110 -22.23 29.25 4.74
N TYR A 111 -21.92 30.22 3.92
CA TYR A 111 -21.27 31.45 4.35
C TYR A 111 -22.10 32.68 3.95
N LYS A 112 -21.93 33.76 4.69
CA LYS A 112 -22.48 35.08 4.37
C LYS A 112 -21.34 36.06 4.20
N ILE A 113 -21.30 36.75 3.05
CA ILE A 113 -20.34 37.84 2.84
C ILE A 113 -20.75 39.00 3.73
N ILE A 114 -19.87 39.37 4.67
CA ILE A 114 -20.13 40.49 5.59
C ILE A 114 -19.64 41.79 4.99
N SER A 115 -18.49 41.78 4.30
CA SER A 115 -17.89 42.95 3.69
C SER A 115 -16.98 42.57 2.54
N GLU A 116 -16.92 43.41 1.52
CA GLU A 116 -15.96 43.30 0.42
C GLU A 116 -15.08 44.53 0.40
N TYR A 117 -13.79 44.35 0.30
CA TYR A 117 -12.83 45.45 0.18
C TYR A 117 -12.13 45.38 -1.16
N LYS A 118 -11.89 46.55 -1.78
CA LYS A 118 -11.13 46.61 -3.02
C LYS A 118 -9.71 46.18 -2.78
N HIS A 119 -9.25 45.19 -3.53
CA HIS A 119 -7.88 44.74 -3.53
C HIS A 119 -7.03 45.52 -4.52
N ASP A 120 -5.85 45.99 -4.10
CA ASP A 120 -4.86 46.55 -5.03
C ASP A 120 -4.28 45.41 -5.88
N LYS A 121 -4.49 45.49 -7.21
CA LYS A 121 -4.03 44.45 -8.15
C LYS A 121 -2.52 44.31 -8.21
N ASN A 122 -1.77 45.31 -7.72
CA ASN A 122 -0.31 45.30 -7.68
C ASN A 122 0.25 44.81 -6.33
N ALA A 123 -0.63 44.61 -5.34
CA ALA A 123 -0.22 44.09 -4.05
C ALA A 123 -0.05 42.56 -4.15
N TYR A 124 1.13 42.07 -3.77
CA TYR A 124 1.37 40.65 -3.61
C TYR A 124 0.72 40.16 -2.30
N THR A 125 -0.28 39.29 -2.44
CA THR A 125 -0.91 38.65 -1.29
C THR A 125 -0.50 37.19 -1.24
N GLN A 126 0.20 36.81 -0.18
CA GLN A 126 0.57 35.44 0.09
C GLN A 126 -0.24 34.96 1.32
N GLY A 127 -1.09 33.92 1.11
CA GLY A 127 -1.77 33.23 2.19
C GLY A 127 -2.77 34.12 2.95
N LEU A 128 -3.88 34.48 2.33
CA LEU A 128 -5.08 34.86 3.05
C LEU A 128 -5.80 33.56 3.42
N GLU A 129 -5.56 33.07 4.62
CA GLU A 129 -6.35 32.02 5.27
C GLU A 129 -7.50 32.66 6.06
#